data_86a383b670e793a927e16b15f8512039
#
_entry.id   86a383b670e793a927e16b15f8512039
#
_cell.length_a   1.000
_cell.length_b   1.000
_cell.length_c   1.000
_cell.angle_alpha   90.00
_cell.angle_beta   90.00
_cell.angle_gamma   90.00
#
_symmetry.space_group_name_H-M   'P 1'
#
loop_
_entity.id
_entity.type
_entity.pdbx_description
1 polymer ?
#
loop_
_entity_poly.entity_id
_entity_poly.type
_entity_poly.pdbx_seq_one_letter_code
_entity_poly.pdbx_strand_id
1 'polypeptide(L)'
;WKFPPFTPETNSPADKRLFINAETAIWMRDHKVKCVGFGDGVSIENCEADVKPFHDIIMAYDGVFLEVLKNLEYLKSDTFFMSYSALPIIGADSCPVRAYAIEGLPGFGA
;
A
#
# COMPACT_ATOMS: atom_id res chain seq x y z
N TRP A 1 4.54 2.06 -20.33
CA TRP A 1 3.95 1.81 -19.03
C TRP A 1 3.18 0.48 -19.08
N LYS A 2 3.61 -0.51 -18.31
CA LYS A 2 2.86 -1.75 -18.17
C LYS A 2 2.20 -1.73 -16.80
N PHE A 3 0.88 -1.77 -16.80
CA PHE A 3 0.17 -2.16 -15.58
C PHE A 3 0.65 -3.57 -15.20
N PRO A 4 0.77 -3.89 -13.91
CA PRO A 4 0.96 -5.28 -13.52
C PRO A 4 -0.14 -6.09 -14.20
N PRO A 5 0.20 -7.18 -14.87
CA PRO A 5 -0.83 -8.01 -15.46
C PRO A 5 -1.69 -8.55 -14.32
N PHE A 6 -2.96 -8.22 -14.34
CA PHE A 6 -3.92 -9.01 -13.60
C PHE A 6 -3.92 -10.39 -14.27
N THR A 7 -3.21 -11.31 -13.68
CA THR A 7 -3.18 -12.69 -14.16
C THR A 7 -4.42 -13.43 -13.63
N PRO A 8 -4.83 -14.53 -14.26
CA PRO A 8 -5.92 -15.35 -13.72
C PRO A 8 -5.71 -15.79 -12.27
N GLU A 9 -4.47 -15.81 -11.81
CA GLU A 9 -4.10 -16.19 -10.44
C GLU A 9 -4.35 -15.07 -9.42
N THR A 10 -4.34 -13.79 -9.84
CA THR A 10 -4.38 -12.67 -8.89
C THR A 10 -5.72 -12.48 -8.16
N ASN A 11 -6.78 -13.12 -8.58
CA ASN A 11 -8.08 -13.11 -7.91
C ASN A 11 -8.64 -14.53 -7.81
N SER A 12 -7.80 -15.49 -7.49
CA SER A 12 -8.17 -16.89 -7.46
C SER A 12 -7.55 -17.61 -6.25
N PRO A 13 -8.04 -18.80 -5.91
CA PRO A 13 -7.39 -19.64 -4.89
C PRO A 13 -5.95 -20.05 -5.22
N ALA A 14 -5.50 -19.82 -6.47
CA ALA A 14 -4.12 -20.07 -6.88
C ALA A 14 -3.17 -18.96 -6.47
N ASP A 15 -3.66 -17.81 -6.04
CA ASP A 15 -2.83 -16.71 -5.53
C ASP A 15 -2.12 -17.15 -4.25
N LYS A 16 -0.79 -17.19 -4.29
CA LYS A 16 0.07 -17.60 -3.19
C LYS A 16 0.74 -16.44 -2.47
N ARG A 17 0.42 -15.21 -2.87
CA ARG A 17 0.96 -14.03 -2.20
C ARG A 17 0.44 -13.94 -0.76
N LEU A 18 1.21 -13.28 0.08
CA LEU A 18 0.74 -12.92 1.42
C LEU A 18 -0.41 -11.91 1.32
N PHE A 19 -1.35 -12.00 2.22
CA PHE A 19 -2.41 -11.01 2.35
C PHE A 19 -2.47 -10.51 3.80
N ILE A 20 -3.08 -9.34 3.97
CA ILE A 20 -3.09 -8.61 5.23
C ILE A 20 -4.49 -8.73 5.84
N ASN A 21 -4.54 -8.92 7.13
CA ASN A 21 -5.79 -9.14 7.87
C ASN A 21 -6.16 -7.95 8.79
N ALA A 22 -7.30 -8.05 9.43
CA ALA A 22 -7.80 -7.05 10.36
C ALA A 22 -6.85 -6.80 11.54
N GLU A 23 -6.20 -7.82 12.06
CA GLU A 23 -5.27 -7.70 13.20
C GLU A 23 -4.09 -6.79 12.86
N THR A 24 -3.55 -6.92 11.65
CA THR A 24 -2.50 -6.03 11.15
C THR A 24 -2.99 -4.58 11.05
N ALA A 25 -4.20 -4.37 10.57
CA ALA A 25 -4.79 -3.04 10.49
C ALA A 25 -5.01 -2.41 11.87
N ILE A 26 -5.43 -3.19 12.84
CA ILE A 26 -5.57 -2.75 14.24
C ILE A 26 -4.22 -2.31 14.79
N TRP A 27 -3.19 -3.10 14.58
CA TRP A 27 -1.83 -2.75 14.98
C TRP A 27 -1.37 -1.43 14.35
N MET A 28 -1.61 -1.26 13.05
CA MET A 28 -1.27 -0.03 12.32
C MET A 28 -2.03 1.19 12.87
N ARG A 29 -3.32 1.04 13.15
CA ARG A 29 -4.13 2.09 13.76
C ARG A 29 -3.57 2.52 15.12
N ASP A 30 -3.26 1.55 15.97
CA ASP A 30 -2.78 1.80 17.32
C ASP A 30 -1.39 2.44 17.33
N HIS A 31 -0.60 2.20 16.29
CA HIS A 31 0.69 2.84 16.05
C HIS A 31 0.59 4.12 15.20
N LYS A 32 -0.62 4.58 14.89
CA LYS A 32 -0.88 5.82 14.16
C LYS A 32 -0.25 5.85 12.76
N VAL A 33 -0.22 4.71 12.09
CA VAL A 33 0.22 4.61 10.70
C VAL A 33 -0.78 5.35 9.81
N LYS A 34 -0.33 6.36 9.08
CA LYS A 34 -1.19 7.20 8.24
C LYS A 34 -1.25 6.76 6.79
N CYS A 35 -0.23 6.10 6.32
CA CYS A 35 -0.14 5.65 4.93
C CYS A 35 0.47 4.25 4.88
N VAL A 36 -0.12 3.40 4.10
CA VAL A 36 0.35 2.02 3.90
C VAL A 36 0.64 1.81 2.43
N GLY A 37 1.88 1.49 2.10
CA GLY A 37 2.30 1.24 0.72
C GLY A 37 2.57 -0.24 0.47
N PHE A 38 2.10 -0.76 -0.67
CA PHE A 38 2.25 -2.15 -1.06
C PHE A 38 2.88 -2.28 -2.44
N GLY A 39 3.80 -3.22 -2.56
CA GLY A 39 4.20 -3.75 -3.85
C GLY A 39 3.26 -4.87 -4.32
N ASP A 40 3.60 -5.50 -5.43
CA ASP A 40 2.84 -6.61 -5.99
C ASP A 40 3.10 -7.98 -5.31
N GLY A 41 3.97 -8.01 -4.30
CA GLY A 41 4.21 -9.20 -3.46
C GLY A 41 3.14 -9.45 -2.39
N VAL A 42 2.22 -8.51 -2.19
CA VAL A 42 1.12 -8.61 -1.22
C VAL A 42 -0.19 -8.57 -1.99
N SER A 43 -1.08 -9.53 -1.71
CA SER A 43 -2.42 -9.51 -2.25
C SER A 43 -3.32 -8.59 -1.43
N ILE A 44 -4.02 -7.70 -2.12
CA ILE A 44 -5.06 -6.85 -1.55
C ILE A 44 -6.42 -7.08 -2.26
N GLU A 45 -6.46 -8.01 -3.19
CA GLU A 45 -7.64 -8.34 -3.99
C GLU A 45 -8.28 -9.66 -3.57
N ASN A 46 -7.48 -10.58 -3.07
CA ASN A 46 -7.94 -11.90 -2.68
C ASN A 46 -8.29 -11.98 -1.21
N CYS A 47 -8.99 -13.06 -0.85
CA CYS A 47 -9.36 -13.36 0.52
C CYS A 47 -10.18 -12.23 1.15
N GLU A 48 -11.34 -11.95 0.57
CA GLU A 48 -12.24 -10.86 0.97
C GLU A 48 -12.51 -10.83 2.49
N ALA A 49 -12.58 -12.01 3.12
CA ALA A 49 -12.79 -12.13 4.56
C ALA A 49 -11.68 -11.47 5.40
N ASP A 50 -10.46 -11.39 4.88
CA ASP A 50 -9.31 -10.80 5.57
C ASP A 50 -8.99 -9.39 5.06
N VAL A 51 -8.98 -9.22 3.75
CA VAL A 51 -8.54 -7.99 3.09
C VAL A 51 -9.55 -6.87 3.25
N LYS A 52 -10.85 -7.17 3.17
CA LYS A 52 -11.89 -6.14 3.35
C LYS A 52 -11.85 -5.51 4.75
N PRO A 53 -11.82 -6.28 5.84
CA PRO A 53 -11.68 -5.68 7.17
C PRO A 53 -10.40 -4.85 7.33
N PHE A 54 -9.30 -5.24 6.71
CA PHE A 54 -8.08 -4.46 6.71
C PHE A 54 -8.30 -3.07 6.09
N HIS A 55 -8.92 -3.00 4.91
CA HIS A 55 -9.26 -1.73 4.27
C HIS A 55 -10.21 -0.89 5.14
N ASP A 56 -11.27 -1.49 5.63
CA ASP A 56 -12.28 -0.80 6.44
C ASP A 56 -11.67 -0.15 7.69
N ILE A 57 -10.78 -0.84 8.37
CA ILE A 57 -10.12 -0.33 9.59
C ILE A 57 -9.18 0.84 9.27
N ILE A 58 -8.33 0.70 8.24
CA ILE A 58 -7.40 1.76 7.85
C ILE A 58 -8.14 3.02 7.39
N MET A 59 -9.18 2.87 6.59
CA MET A 59 -9.96 3.99 6.08
C MET A 59 -10.80 4.66 7.16
N ALA A 60 -11.21 3.94 8.20
CA ALA A 60 -12.03 4.48 9.28
C ALA A 60 -11.30 5.56 10.13
N TYR A 61 -9.96 5.58 10.10
CA TYR A 61 -9.19 6.63 10.77
C TYR A 61 -8.44 7.55 9.77
N ASP A 62 -8.95 7.67 8.56
CA ASP A 62 -8.41 8.49 7.48
C ASP A 62 -7.00 8.05 7.01
N GLY A 63 -6.68 6.78 7.15
CA GLY A 63 -5.48 6.21 6.57
C GLY A 63 -5.59 6.12 5.04
N VAL A 64 -4.46 6.16 4.35
CA VAL A 64 -4.41 6.06 2.90
C VAL A 64 -3.58 4.87 2.45
N PHE A 65 -3.85 4.40 1.24
CA PHE A 65 -3.14 3.30 0.60
C PHE A 65 -2.38 3.80 -0.62
N LEU A 66 -1.17 3.28 -0.80
CA LEU A 66 -0.41 3.36 -2.05
C LEU A 66 -0.26 1.93 -2.58
N GLU A 67 -1.00 1.62 -3.62
CA GLU A 67 -1.09 0.27 -4.13
C GLU A 67 -0.20 0.08 -5.34
N VAL A 68 0.29 -1.14 -5.51
CA VAL A 68 1.08 -1.56 -6.67
C VAL A 68 2.36 -0.73 -6.86
N LEU A 69 3.06 -0.45 -5.77
CA LEU A 69 4.36 0.19 -5.81
C LEU A 69 5.40 -0.72 -6.49
N LYS A 70 6.34 -0.11 -7.19
CA LYS A 70 7.45 -0.79 -7.85
C LYS A 70 8.77 -0.35 -7.26
N ASN A 71 9.80 -1.16 -7.51
CA ASN A 71 11.18 -0.85 -7.16
C ASN A 71 11.45 -0.76 -5.65
N LEU A 72 10.61 -1.37 -4.81
CA LEU A 72 10.81 -1.39 -3.37
C LEU A 72 12.11 -2.12 -2.98
N GLU A 73 12.55 -3.06 -3.80
CA GLU A 73 13.79 -3.80 -3.63
C GLU A 73 15.06 -2.95 -3.76
N TYR A 74 14.97 -1.76 -4.30
CA TYR A 74 16.10 -0.83 -4.40
C TYR A 74 16.27 0.06 -3.18
N LEU A 75 15.33 0.08 -2.27
CA LEU A 75 15.46 0.80 -1.00
C LEU A 75 16.56 0.16 -0.16
N LYS A 76 17.46 0.98 0.36
CA LYS A 76 18.63 0.55 1.14
C LYS A 76 18.50 0.89 2.61
N SER A 77 17.63 1.84 2.94
CA SER A 77 17.40 2.31 4.31
C SER A 77 16.02 1.90 4.78
N ASP A 78 15.91 1.59 6.06
CA ASP A 78 14.62 1.29 6.70
C ASP A 78 13.76 2.54 6.88
N THR A 79 14.38 3.71 6.83
CA THR A 79 13.71 5.00 6.94
C THR A 79 14.15 5.94 5.82
N PHE A 80 13.21 6.64 5.25
CA PHE A 80 13.44 7.56 4.14
C PHE A 80 12.30 8.59 4.06
N PHE A 81 12.56 9.69 3.39
CA PHE A 81 11.51 10.62 3.02
C PHE A 81 10.73 10.06 1.85
N MET A 82 9.40 10.04 1.94
CA MET A 82 8.55 9.60 0.86
C MET A 82 7.62 10.72 0.40
N SER A 83 7.46 10.86 -0.90
CA SER A 83 6.52 11.79 -1.51
C SER A 83 5.61 11.05 -2.48
N TYR A 84 4.36 11.42 -2.47
CA TYR A 84 3.37 10.97 -3.45
C TYR A 84 2.35 12.10 -3.67
N SER A 85 1.90 12.23 -4.91
CA SER A 85 0.97 13.30 -5.28
C SER A 85 -0.26 12.70 -5.95
N ALA A 86 -1.42 12.96 -5.35
CA ALA A 86 -2.71 12.57 -5.89
C ALA A 86 -3.33 13.74 -6.66
N LEU A 87 -4.10 13.43 -7.68
CA LEU A 87 -4.91 14.40 -8.39
C LEU A 87 -6.21 14.67 -7.60
N PRO A 88 -6.59 15.94 -7.40
CA PRO A 88 -7.81 16.29 -6.65
C PRO A 88 -9.06 16.12 -7.54
N ILE A 89 -9.36 14.90 -7.92
CA ILE A 89 -10.50 14.58 -8.79
C ILE A 89 -11.77 14.48 -7.92
N ILE A 90 -12.72 15.35 -8.18
CA ILE A 90 -13.99 15.35 -7.44
C ILE A 90 -14.75 14.04 -7.70
N GLY A 91 -15.19 13.38 -6.64
CA GLY A 91 -15.97 12.15 -6.70
C GLY A 91 -15.14 10.87 -6.95
N ALA A 92 -13.83 10.99 -7.13
CA ALA A 92 -12.96 9.81 -7.25
C ALA A 92 -12.51 9.33 -5.86
N ASP A 93 -12.49 8.03 -5.66
CA ASP A 93 -11.95 7.39 -4.45
C ASP A 93 -10.46 7.02 -4.61
N SER A 94 -9.96 7.01 -5.82
CA SER A 94 -8.57 6.69 -6.13
C SER A 94 -8.11 7.37 -7.41
N CYS A 95 -6.80 7.50 -7.57
CA CYS A 95 -6.18 8.00 -8.80
C CYS A 95 -4.75 7.50 -8.92
N PRO A 96 -4.17 7.49 -10.13
CA PRO A 96 -2.74 7.26 -10.27
C PRO A 96 -1.92 8.33 -9.55
N VAL A 97 -0.83 7.91 -8.90
CA VAL A 97 0.09 8.81 -8.21
C VAL A 97 1.52 8.58 -8.69
N ARG A 98 2.33 9.62 -8.61
CA ARG A 98 3.77 9.49 -8.69
C ARG A 98 4.32 9.39 -7.27
N ALA A 99 4.78 8.20 -6.89
CA ALA A 99 5.42 7.97 -5.60
C ALA A 99 6.92 7.80 -5.78
N TYR A 100 7.71 8.42 -4.89
CA TYR A 100 9.15 8.24 -4.86
C TYR A 100 9.68 8.40 -3.42
N ALA A 101 10.81 7.74 -3.16
CA ALA A 101 11.53 7.84 -1.91
C ALA A 101 12.85 8.58 -2.10
N ILE A 102 13.26 9.36 -1.11
CA ILE A 102 14.57 9.99 -1.05
C ILE A 102 15.28 9.44 0.17
N GLU A 103 16.37 8.75 -0.06
CA GLU A 103 17.24 8.23 1.01
C GLU A 103 18.36 9.21 1.32
N GLY A 104 18.79 9.24 2.56
CA GLY A 104 19.89 10.09 2.99
C GLY A 104 19.57 11.58 3.03
N LEU A 105 18.30 11.97 2.99
CA LEU A 105 17.90 13.37 3.11
C LEU A 105 18.12 13.83 4.56
N PRO A 106 18.92 14.92 4.80
CA PRO A 106 19.16 15.41 6.14
C PRO A 106 17.88 15.75 6.90
N GLY A 107 17.77 15.24 8.15
CA GLY A 107 16.60 15.44 8.99
C GLY A 107 15.47 14.41 8.79
N PHE A 108 15.62 13.49 7.84
CA PHE A 108 14.65 12.43 7.56
C PHE A 108 15.34 11.07 7.52
N GLY A 109 14.99 10.24 8.47
CA GLY A 109 15.66 8.98 8.71
C GLY A 109 16.88 9.14 9.62
N ALA A 110 17.12 8.18 10.42
CA ALA A 110 18.28 8.17 11.30
C ALA A 110 19.54 7.72 10.57
#